data_d70bb78509fee3b36c99cef769776593
#
_entry.id   d70bb78509fee3b36c99cef769776593
#
_cell.length_a   1.000
_cell.length_b   1.000
_cell.length_c   1.000
_cell.angle_alpha   90.00
_cell.angle_beta   90.00
_cell.angle_gamma   90.00
#
_symmetry.space_group_name_H-M   'P 1'
#
loop_
_entity.id
_entity.type
_entity.pdbx_description
1 polymer ?
#
loop_
_entity_poly.entity_id
_entity_poly.type
_entity_poly.pdbx_seq_one_letter_code
_entity_poly.pdbx_strand_id
1 'polypeptide(L)'
;MMRRLIMMMSAFLLFTGCCGDNKKQGNMPITVNLRYTGTDGNARKFAEEMISSGTVDAIRAEEGNLRYEYYQSLEEPETILLIDSWSSQEAIDAHHASPMMKTIAALREKYDLHMTVERYTNAETPETENQFIRK
;
A
#
# COMPACT_ATOMS: atom_id res chain seq x y z
N MET A 1 1.78 81.91 4.41
CA MET A 1 1.57 80.78 3.49
C MET A 1 2.15 79.53 4.17
N MET A 2 1.25 78.73 4.79
CA MET A 2 1.65 77.54 5.56
C MET A 2 1.55 76.31 4.65
N ARG A 3 2.71 75.68 4.39
CA ARG A 3 2.78 74.34 3.71
C ARG A 3 2.55 73.27 4.76
N ARG A 4 1.42 72.56 4.68
CA ARG A 4 1.13 71.38 5.49
C ARG A 4 1.83 70.18 4.88
N LEU A 5 2.76 69.60 5.65
CA LEU A 5 3.46 68.35 5.35
C LEU A 5 2.57 67.21 5.77
N ILE A 6 2.05 66.42 4.82
CA ILE A 6 1.27 65.21 5.09
C ILE A 6 2.28 64.05 5.21
N MET A 7 2.35 63.52 6.42
CA MET A 7 3.19 62.36 6.76
C MET A 7 2.37 61.09 6.44
N MET A 8 2.72 60.40 5.34
CA MET A 8 2.14 59.07 5.02
C MET A 8 2.82 58.05 5.89
N MET A 9 2.09 57.51 6.87
CA MET A 9 2.45 56.28 7.58
C MET A 9 2.17 55.08 6.69
N SER A 10 3.21 54.47 6.15
CA SER A 10 3.13 53.19 5.45
C SER A 10 3.05 52.07 6.47
N ALA A 11 1.89 51.45 6.62
CA ALA A 11 1.71 50.26 7.46
C ALA A 11 2.30 49.04 6.73
N PHE A 12 3.43 48.56 7.22
CA PHE A 12 4.06 47.34 6.75
C PHE A 12 3.32 46.15 7.39
N LEU A 13 2.40 45.54 6.63
CA LEU A 13 1.80 44.26 7.05
C LEU A 13 2.82 43.13 6.90
N LEU A 14 3.35 42.69 8.02
CA LEU A 14 4.12 41.43 8.09
C LEU A 14 3.15 40.27 7.94
N PHE A 15 3.07 39.70 6.74
CA PHE A 15 2.49 38.40 6.53
C PHE A 15 3.44 37.35 7.13
N THR A 16 3.19 36.93 8.36
CA THR A 16 3.74 35.70 8.89
C THR A 16 3.09 34.53 8.15
N GLY A 17 3.78 34.08 7.10
CA GLY A 17 3.44 32.82 6.44
C GLY A 17 3.60 31.68 7.46
N CYS A 18 2.50 31.07 7.90
CA CYS A 18 2.50 29.75 8.49
C CYS A 18 3.09 28.80 7.45
N CYS A 19 4.38 28.48 7.56
CA CYS A 19 4.93 27.25 7.02
C CYS A 19 4.21 26.11 7.73
N GLY A 20 3.18 25.55 7.12
CA GLY A 20 2.67 24.27 7.52
C GLY A 20 3.81 23.28 7.44
N ASP A 21 4.25 22.77 8.60
CA ASP A 21 5.11 21.60 8.68
C ASP A 21 4.42 20.45 7.94
N ASN A 22 4.73 20.35 6.65
CA ASN A 22 4.51 19.15 5.89
C ASN A 22 5.52 18.14 6.47
N LYS A 23 5.20 17.55 7.62
CA LYS A 23 5.87 16.34 8.09
C LYS A 23 5.78 15.39 6.90
N LYS A 24 6.90 15.20 6.20
CA LYS A 24 7.10 14.05 5.31
C LYS A 24 6.69 12.87 6.16
N GLN A 25 5.53 12.31 5.86
CA GLN A 25 5.08 11.06 6.43
C GLN A 25 6.16 10.08 6.00
N GLY A 26 7.05 9.75 6.95
CA GLY A 26 8.17 8.86 6.66
C GLY A 26 7.61 7.64 5.95
N ASN A 27 8.30 7.17 4.93
CA ASN A 27 7.92 6.02 4.11
C ASN A 27 7.75 4.80 5.03
N MET A 28 6.58 4.67 5.65
CA MET A 28 6.26 3.48 6.44
C MET A 28 5.77 2.40 5.49
N PRO A 29 6.30 1.18 5.62
CA PRO A 29 5.83 0.06 4.83
C PRO A 29 4.33 -0.13 4.98
N ILE A 30 3.68 -0.45 3.88
CA ILE A 30 2.25 -0.69 3.80
C ILE A 30 2.05 -2.16 3.47
N THR A 31 1.24 -2.84 4.27
CA THR A 31 0.80 -4.21 3.99
C THR A 31 -0.65 -4.19 3.55
N VAL A 32 -0.92 -4.82 2.43
CA VAL A 32 -2.24 -5.00 1.87
C VAL A 32 -2.59 -6.48 1.94
N ASN A 33 -3.63 -6.81 2.68
CA ASN A 33 -4.20 -8.15 2.72
C ASN A 33 -5.34 -8.25 1.72
N LEU A 34 -5.21 -9.13 0.74
CA LEU A 34 -6.24 -9.40 -0.25
C LEU A 34 -6.79 -10.81 -0.04
N ARG A 35 -8.06 -10.92 0.26
CA ARG A 35 -8.75 -12.20 0.38
C ARG A 35 -9.47 -12.48 -0.93
N TYR A 36 -9.03 -13.50 -1.64
CA TYR A 36 -9.66 -13.99 -2.86
C TYR A 36 -10.55 -15.17 -2.50
N THR A 37 -11.83 -15.09 -2.84
CA THR A 37 -12.81 -16.17 -2.64
C THR A 37 -13.40 -16.57 -3.97
N GLY A 38 -13.45 -17.86 -4.22
CA GLY A 38 -14.03 -18.45 -5.42
C GLY A 38 -14.93 -19.63 -5.08
N THR A 39 -15.15 -20.49 -6.06
CA THR A 39 -15.85 -21.78 -5.93
C THR A 39 -15.00 -22.87 -6.59
N ASP A 40 -15.24 -24.13 -6.26
CA ASP A 40 -14.60 -25.28 -6.92
C ASP A 40 -13.06 -25.24 -6.92
N GLY A 41 -12.45 -24.67 -5.88
CA GLY A 41 -11.01 -24.51 -5.73
C GLY A 41 -10.40 -23.42 -6.63
N ASN A 42 -11.21 -22.54 -7.20
CA ASN A 42 -10.74 -21.53 -8.16
C ASN A 42 -9.79 -20.52 -7.57
N ALA A 43 -9.96 -20.12 -6.30
CA ALA A 43 -9.00 -19.22 -5.65
C ALA A 43 -7.61 -19.85 -5.55
N ARG A 44 -7.53 -21.15 -5.24
CA ARG A 44 -6.26 -21.88 -5.22
C ARG A 44 -5.66 -22.02 -6.61
N LYS A 45 -6.44 -22.39 -7.62
CA LYS A 45 -5.97 -22.48 -9.03
C LYS A 45 -5.43 -21.16 -9.53
N PHE A 46 -6.08 -20.05 -9.18
CA PHE A 46 -5.58 -18.71 -9.48
C PHE A 46 -4.19 -18.48 -8.87
N ALA A 47 -4.01 -18.73 -7.57
CA ALA A 47 -2.73 -18.54 -6.91
C ALA A 47 -1.64 -19.43 -7.51
N GLU A 48 -1.95 -20.70 -7.83
CA GLU A 48 -1.04 -21.64 -8.48
C GLU A 48 -0.63 -21.16 -9.89
N GLU A 49 -1.56 -20.60 -10.68
CA GLU A 49 -1.25 -20.05 -12.00
C GLU A 49 -0.43 -18.75 -11.90
N MET A 50 -0.73 -17.88 -10.95
CA MET A 50 0.09 -16.68 -10.68
C MET A 50 1.54 -17.04 -10.37
N ILE A 51 1.75 -18.12 -9.62
CA ILE A 51 3.10 -18.61 -9.27
C ILE A 51 3.75 -19.27 -10.50
N SER A 52 3.08 -20.22 -11.15
CA SER A 52 3.65 -21.04 -12.22
C SER A 52 3.92 -20.25 -13.50
N SER A 53 3.18 -19.18 -13.75
CA SER A 53 3.41 -18.26 -14.87
C SER A 53 4.62 -17.33 -14.70
N GLY A 54 5.25 -17.30 -13.50
CA GLY A 54 6.31 -16.36 -13.17
C GLY A 54 5.83 -14.94 -12.83
N THR A 55 4.51 -14.70 -12.82
CA THR A 55 3.95 -13.37 -12.48
C THR A 55 4.32 -12.97 -11.06
N VAL A 56 4.26 -13.89 -10.10
CA VAL A 56 4.65 -13.62 -8.71
C VAL A 56 6.12 -13.22 -8.60
N ASP A 57 7.01 -13.90 -9.31
CA ASP A 57 8.45 -13.59 -9.29
C ASP A 57 8.73 -12.23 -9.91
N ALA A 58 8.01 -11.87 -10.98
CA ALA A 58 8.10 -10.55 -11.58
C ALA A 58 7.63 -9.44 -10.64
N ILE A 59 6.54 -9.65 -9.89
CA ILE A 59 6.06 -8.69 -8.87
C ILE A 59 7.07 -8.55 -7.73
N ARG A 60 7.62 -9.65 -7.25
CA ARG A 60 8.67 -9.64 -6.20
C ARG A 60 9.94 -8.91 -6.62
N ALA A 61 10.21 -8.83 -7.91
CA ALA A 61 11.34 -8.08 -8.47
C ALA A 61 11.04 -6.58 -8.67
N GLU A 62 9.80 -6.12 -8.51
CA GLU A 62 9.47 -4.70 -8.60
C GLU A 62 10.10 -3.91 -7.45
N GLU A 63 10.55 -2.68 -7.76
CA GLU A 63 11.13 -1.79 -6.75
C GLU A 63 10.12 -1.49 -5.65
N GLY A 64 10.56 -1.70 -4.41
CA GLY A 64 9.76 -1.45 -3.23
C GLY A 64 8.83 -2.59 -2.83
N ASN A 65 8.74 -3.70 -3.58
CA ASN A 65 8.05 -4.89 -3.08
C ASN A 65 8.83 -5.51 -1.92
N LEU A 66 8.18 -5.73 -0.80
CA LEU A 66 8.75 -6.33 0.41
C LEU A 66 8.25 -7.76 0.63
N ARG A 67 7.04 -8.05 0.13
CA ARG A 67 6.40 -9.34 0.32
C ARG A 67 5.29 -9.51 -0.70
N TYR A 68 5.17 -10.70 -1.28
CA TYR A 68 4.05 -11.11 -2.12
C TYR A 68 3.86 -12.61 -1.94
N GLU A 69 2.96 -13.02 -1.04
CA GLU A 69 2.83 -14.41 -0.60
C GLU A 69 1.38 -14.82 -0.43
N TYR A 70 1.05 -16.00 -0.94
CA TYR A 70 -0.26 -16.60 -0.82
C TYR A 70 -0.35 -17.58 0.35
N TYR A 71 -1.48 -17.57 1.03
CA TYR A 71 -1.81 -18.47 2.14
C TYR A 71 -3.20 -19.05 1.95
N GLN A 72 -3.31 -20.37 2.14
CA GLN A 72 -4.60 -21.05 2.14
C GLN A 72 -5.27 -20.91 3.50
N SER A 73 -6.53 -20.49 3.54
CA SER A 73 -7.32 -20.54 4.77
C SER A 73 -7.60 -22.00 5.16
N LEU A 74 -7.44 -22.32 6.44
CA LEU A 74 -7.77 -23.63 6.98
C LEU A 74 -9.28 -23.78 7.24
N GLU A 75 -9.97 -22.68 7.55
CA GLU A 75 -11.39 -22.65 7.88
C GLU A 75 -12.27 -22.42 6.65
N GLU A 76 -11.73 -21.70 5.66
CA GLU A 76 -12.42 -21.33 4.43
C GLU A 76 -11.62 -21.86 3.21
N PRO A 77 -11.80 -23.13 2.81
CA PRO A 77 -10.96 -23.75 1.77
C PRO A 77 -11.10 -23.09 0.38
N GLU A 78 -12.18 -22.36 0.13
CA GLU A 78 -12.39 -21.57 -1.08
C GLU A 78 -11.78 -20.16 -1.01
N THR A 79 -11.00 -19.87 0.06
CA THR A 79 -10.39 -18.56 0.27
C THR A 79 -8.87 -18.66 0.31
N ILE A 80 -8.20 -17.80 -0.48
CA ILE A 80 -6.76 -17.56 -0.45
C ILE A 80 -6.51 -16.14 0.06
N LEU A 81 -5.62 -16.01 1.03
CA LEU A 81 -5.09 -14.73 1.49
C LEU A 81 -3.80 -14.44 0.74
N LEU A 82 -3.70 -13.28 0.10
CA LEU A 82 -2.46 -12.69 -0.36
C LEU A 82 -2.02 -11.64 0.66
N ILE A 83 -0.80 -11.76 1.15
CA ILE A 83 -0.10 -10.70 1.90
C ILE A 83 0.83 -10.00 0.92
N ASP A 84 0.52 -8.75 0.61
CA ASP A 84 1.22 -7.90 -0.34
C ASP A 84 1.77 -6.68 0.40
N SER A 85 3.09 -6.56 0.53
CA SER A 85 3.73 -5.50 1.32
C SER A 85 4.70 -4.69 0.47
N TRP A 86 4.67 -3.38 0.67
CA TRP A 86 5.43 -2.41 -0.11
C TRP A 86 6.11 -1.39 0.79
N SER A 87 7.24 -0.89 0.35
CA SER A 87 8.03 0.11 1.09
C SER A 87 7.33 1.48 1.18
N SER A 88 6.41 1.79 0.26
CA SER A 88 5.71 3.06 0.20
C SER A 88 4.45 3.01 -0.66
N GLN A 89 3.64 4.08 -0.62
CA GLN A 89 2.50 4.25 -1.52
C GLN A 89 2.94 4.41 -2.97
N GLU A 90 4.05 5.09 -3.21
CA GLU A 90 4.59 5.30 -4.56
C GLU A 90 4.96 3.98 -5.24
N ALA A 91 5.50 3.02 -4.46
CA ALA A 91 5.79 1.66 -4.97
C ALA A 91 4.50 0.91 -5.35
N ILE A 92 3.44 1.04 -4.53
CA ILE A 92 2.11 0.48 -4.85
C ILE A 92 1.56 1.12 -6.13
N ASP A 93 1.67 2.44 -6.27
CA ASP A 93 1.17 3.17 -7.43
C ASP A 93 1.91 2.76 -8.72
N ALA A 94 3.22 2.55 -8.64
CA ALA A 94 4.03 2.03 -9.73
C ALA A 94 3.60 0.61 -10.12
N HIS A 95 3.37 -0.28 -9.14
CA HIS A 95 2.84 -1.62 -9.37
C HIS A 95 1.47 -1.56 -10.06
N HIS A 96 0.55 -0.73 -9.57
CA HIS A 96 -0.78 -0.58 -10.17
C HIS A 96 -0.75 -0.02 -11.60
N ALA A 97 0.27 0.74 -11.96
CA ALA A 97 0.48 1.24 -13.32
C ALA A 97 1.18 0.22 -14.23
N SER A 98 1.66 -0.89 -13.68
CA SER A 98 2.42 -1.90 -14.43
C SER A 98 1.53 -2.72 -15.37
N PRO A 99 2.09 -3.26 -16.48
CA PRO A 99 1.35 -4.15 -17.38
C PRO A 99 0.85 -5.43 -16.70
N MET A 100 1.49 -5.86 -15.60
CA MET A 100 1.10 -7.06 -14.84
C MET A 100 -0.31 -6.96 -14.27
N MET A 101 -0.80 -5.77 -13.95
CA MET A 101 -2.17 -5.58 -13.47
C MET A 101 -3.24 -6.07 -14.45
N LYS A 102 -2.97 -6.00 -15.77
CA LYS A 102 -3.87 -6.57 -16.78
C LYS A 102 -3.91 -8.09 -16.72
N THR A 103 -2.75 -8.72 -16.52
CA THR A 103 -2.65 -10.18 -16.35
C THR A 103 -3.38 -10.63 -15.10
N ILE A 104 -3.15 -9.95 -13.96
CA ILE A 104 -3.82 -10.25 -12.69
C ILE A 104 -5.35 -10.10 -12.83
N ALA A 105 -5.81 -9.02 -13.47
CA ALA A 105 -7.24 -8.79 -13.69
C ALA A 105 -7.87 -9.88 -14.56
N ALA A 106 -7.22 -10.27 -15.65
CA ALA A 106 -7.69 -11.34 -16.53
C ALA A 106 -7.75 -12.69 -15.82
N LEU A 107 -6.78 -13.00 -14.97
CA LEU A 107 -6.80 -14.24 -14.17
C LEU A 107 -7.90 -14.24 -13.11
N ARG A 108 -8.13 -13.10 -12.43
CA ARG A 108 -9.25 -12.96 -11.49
C ARG A 108 -10.61 -13.20 -12.17
N GLU A 109 -10.79 -12.65 -13.36
CA GLU A 109 -11.99 -12.88 -14.17
C GLU A 109 -12.10 -14.34 -14.63
N LYS A 110 -11.01 -14.94 -15.14
CA LYS A 110 -10.96 -16.36 -15.56
C LYS A 110 -11.42 -17.32 -14.48
N TYR A 111 -11.08 -17.03 -13.22
CA TYR A 111 -11.39 -17.88 -12.08
C TYR A 111 -12.63 -17.42 -11.30
N ASP A 112 -13.36 -16.42 -11.78
CA ASP A 112 -14.56 -15.85 -11.16
C ASP A 112 -14.36 -15.54 -9.67
N LEU A 113 -13.31 -14.74 -9.36
CA LEU A 113 -12.93 -14.44 -7.99
C LEU A 113 -13.54 -13.15 -7.47
N HIS A 114 -14.10 -13.24 -6.27
CA HIS A 114 -14.41 -12.07 -5.45
C HIS A 114 -13.22 -11.70 -4.59
N MET A 115 -13.10 -10.40 -4.24
CA MET A 115 -11.96 -9.92 -3.48
C MET A 115 -12.39 -8.92 -2.41
N THR A 116 -11.83 -9.07 -1.21
CA THR A 116 -11.84 -8.03 -0.16
C THR A 116 -10.43 -7.57 0.13
N VAL A 117 -10.28 -6.30 0.50
CA VAL A 117 -8.97 -5.66 0.69
C VAL A 117 -8.94 -4.96 2.03
N GLU A 118 -7.88 -5.21 2.79
CA GLU A 118 -7.56 -4.51 4.04
C GLU A 118 -6.14 -3.95 3.96
N ARG A 119 -5.92 -2.76 4.51
CA ARG A 119 -4.61 -2.11 4.48
C ARG A 119 -4.13 -1.78 5.88
N TYR A 120 -2.84 -2.01 6.11
CA TYR A 120 -2.18 -1.79 7.39
C TYR A 120 -0.87 -1.06 7.18
N THR A 121 -0.49 -0.24 8.15
CA THR A 121 0.88 0.26 8.29
C THR A 121 1.60 -0.58 9.32
N ASN A 122 2.87 -0.90 9.06
CA ASN A 122 3.64 -1.73 9.98
C ASN A 122 3.95 -0.93 11.25
N ALA A 123 3.64 -1.52 12.39
CA ALA A 123 4.08 -1.05 13.70
C ALA A 123 5.27 -1.89 14.17
N GLU A 124 6.20 -1.27 14.89
CA GLU A 124 7.27 -2.00 15.56
C GLU A 124 6.69 -2.80 16.74
N THR A 125 7.18 -4.04 16.90
CA THR A 125 6.83 -4.86 18.06
C THR A 125 7.49 -4.26 19.32
N PRO A 126 6.71 -3.87 20.35
CA PRO A 126 7.29 -3.38 21.58
C PRO A 126 8.23 -4.39 22.24
N GLU A 127 9.34 -3.92 22.81
CA GLU A 127 10.31 -4.81 23.47
C GLU A 127 9.66 -5.69 24.57
N THR A 128 8.63 -5.16 25.22
CA THR A 128 7.87 -5.88 26.26
C THR A 128 7.16 -7.13 25.73
N GLU A 129 6.94 -7.23 24.42
CA GLU A 129 6.28 -8.39 23.80
C GLU A 129 7.28 -9.51 23.43
N ASN A 130 8.59 -9.23 23.47
CA ASN A 130 9.63 -10.22 23.14
C ASN A 130 9.57 -11.46 24.06
N GLN A 131 9.07 -11.33 25.28
CA GLN A 131 8.89 -12.45 26.21
C GLN A 131 7.88 -13.50 25.72
N PHE A 132 6.97 -13.13 24.81
CA PHE A 132 5.96 -14.02 24.22
C PHE A 132 6.41 -14.63 22.90
N ILE A 133 7.55 -14.16 22.34
CA ILE A 133 8.08 -14.61 21.07
C ILE A 133 9.09 -15.73 21.32
N ARG A 134 8.73 -16.96 20.96
CA ARG A 134 9.66 -18.07 20.99
C ARG A 134 10.56 -18.04 19.75
N LYS A 135 11.87 -17.85 19.95
CA LYS A 135 12.89 -17.92 18.89
C LYS A 135 13.38 -19.34 18.70
#